data_6ce3ebc6fbd3a5fe50c91848d00ab75d
#
_entry.id   6ce3ebc6fbd3a5fe50c91848d00ab75d
#
_cell.length_a   1.000
_cell.length_b   1.000
_cell.length_c   1.000
_cell.angle_alpha   90.00
_cell.angle_beta   90.00
_cell.angle_gamma   90.00
#
_symmetry.space_group_name_H-M   'P 1'
#
loop_
_entity.id
_entity.type
_entity.pdbx_description
1 polymer ?
#
loop_
_entity_poly.entity_id
_entity_poly.type
_entity_poly.pdbx_seq_one_letter_code
_entity_poly.pdbx_strand_id
1 'polypeptide(L)'
;MTNKPSLRDVAKQAQVSVGTVSNVLNRPAQVSEETRKKVREAIDMLGFIPNINNGQTSSNSKIVGLILPLAQNPFYDELAQGIEDSLAKDGYRVLIGYSREDEAIELQLLTSMSDANFRGIIVTPVGPNNQVFEKFIDRNVRVSYLSQTDEEPNQCSVSIDQVRGGYIGLEYLAKLGHKKILWASGPSHHHQSNQRFVGITQAAQQFGVELDVITAASLDFISGEQLAPEIITRGPLPDAIFAGNDALGLGIMNYFHKVGIPVPGQISVLGYDNVAYAESALVPLTTVSQTPYQLGWTMGNQMLAEFDAKAGHVHQHVVFQPQIIERASTSQRF
;
A
#
# COMPACT_ATOMS: atom_id res chain seq x y z
N MET A 1 24.92 -19.55 24.59
CA MET A 1 23.80 -19.93 23.69
C MET A 1 22.76 -20.67 24.57
N THR A 2 21.76 -19.98 25.06
CA THR A 2 20.68 -20.60 25.86
C THR A 2 19.73 -21.29 24.88
N ASN A 3 19.72 -22.60 24.94
CA ASN A 3 18.86 -23.45 24.10
C ASN A 3 17.39 -23.12 24.45
N LYS A 4 16.59 -22.62 23.52
CA LYS A 4 15.16 -22.35 23.74
C LYS A 4 14.47 -23.67 24.12
N PRO A 5 13.62 -23.70 25.16
CA PRO A 5 12.90 -24.92 25.55
C PRO A 5 12.03 -25.45 24.39
N SER A 6 11.97 -26.74 24.24
CA SER A 6 11.24 -27.46 23.20
C SER A 6 9.97 -28.14 23.75
N LEU A 7 9.05 -28.56 22.85
CA LEU A 7 7.89 -29.40 23.23
C LEU A 7 8.29 -30.64 23.99
N ARG A 8 9.47 -31.19 23.71
CA ARG A 8 10.00 -32.37 24.44
C ARG A 8 10.37 -32.02 25.87
N ASP A 9 10.89 -30.82 26.10
CA ASP A 9 11.24 -30.38 27.45
C ASP A 9 10.00 -30.13 28.30
N VAL A 10 8.93 -29.57 27.71
CA VAL A 10 7.61 -29.42 28.35
C VAL A 10 7.02 -30.78 28.69
N ALA A 11 7.05 -31.71 27.75
CA ALA A 11 6.55 -33.07 27.98
C ALA A 11 7.27 -33.80 29.14
N LYS A 12 8.60 -33.63 29.19
CA LYS A 12 9.44 -34.16 30.26
C LYS A 12 9.12 -33.51 31.61
N GLN A 13 8.97 -32.18 31.65
CA GLN A 13 8.65 -31.43 32.86
C GLN A 13 7.25 -31.75 33.38
N ALA A 14 6.25 -31.86 32.49
CA ALA A 14 4.87 -32.21 32.83
C ALA A 14 4.64 -33.72 33.08
N GLN A 15 5.65 -34.55 32.86
CA GLN A 15 5.58 -36.01 32.93
C GLN A 15 4.48 -36.63 32.07
N VAL A 16 4.34 -36.14 30.84
CA VAL A 16 3.38 -36.62 29.84
C VAL A 16 4.06 -36.89 28.51
N SER A 17 3.34 -37.53 27.58
CA SER A 17 3.87 -37.71 26.22
C SER A 17 3.89 -36.35 25.44
N VAL A 18 4.77 -36.24 24.44
CA VAL A 18 4.79 -35.09 23.53
C VAL A 18 3.44 -34.95 22.82
N GLY A 19 2.78 -36.06 22.46
CA GLY A 19 1.43 -36.06 21.89
C GLY A 19 0.39 -35.49 22.86
N THR A 20 0.52 -35.75 24.17
CA THR A 20 -0.36 -35.13 25.19
C THR A 20 -0.17 -33.63 25.28
N VAL A 21 1.07 -33.14 25.28
CA VAL A 21 1.36 -31.70 25.25
C VAL A 21 0.75 -31.04 23.98
N SER A 22 0.94 -31.69 22.82
CA SER A 22 0.33 -31.24 21.57
C SER A 22 -1.20 -31.19 21.63
N ASN A 23 -1.84 -32.22 22.24
CA ASN A 23 -3.29 -32.19 22.40
C ASN A 23 -3.77 -31.15 23.39
N VAL A 24 -3.05 -30.86 24.47
CA VAL A 24 -3.37 -29.73 25.38
C VAL A 24 -3.34 -28.41 24.67
N LEU A 25 -2.39 -28.21 23.76
CA LEU A 25 -2.24 -26.96 22.99
C LEU A 25 -3.30 -26.83 21.88
N ASN A 26 -3.56 -27.92 21.13
CA ASN A 26 -4.35 -27.85 19.91
C ASN A 26 -5.81 -28.36 20.07
N ARG A 27 -6.08 -29.21 21.07
CA ARG A 27 -7.40 -29.86 21.32
C ARG A 27 -7.70 -29.94 22.81
N PRO A 28 -7.70 -28.84 23.54
CA PRO A 28 -7.78 -28.84 25.01
C PRO A 28 -9.06 -29.51 25.54
N ALA A 29 -10.14 -29.49 24.76
CA ALA A 29 -11.40 -30.18 25.16
C ALA A 29 -11.29 -31.72 25.22
N GLN A 30 -10.29 -32.31 24.56
CA GLN A 30 -10.07 -33.76 24.55
C GLN A 30 -9.14 -34.23 25.66
N VAL A 31 -8.64 -33.35 26.52
CA VAL A 31 -7.68 -33.65 27.58
C VAL A 31 -8.28 -33.29 28.94
N SER A 32 -8.03 -34.13 29.95
CA SER A 32 -8.52 -33.88 31.30
C SER A 32 -7.99 -32.60 31.91
N GLU A 33 -8.76 -31.97 32.79
CA GLU A 33 -8.39 -30.67 33.40
C GLU A 33 -7.09 -30.79 34.23
N GLU A 34 -6.88 -31.90 34.90
CA GLU A 34 -5.65 -32.18 35.66
C GLU A 34 -4.42 -32.18 34.74
N THR A 35 -4.53 -32.85 33.60
CA THR A 35 -3.43 -32.94 32.63
C THR A 35 -3.17 -31.54 31.96
N ARG A 36 -4.23 -30.79 31.67
CA ARG A 36 -4.11 -29.44 31.16
C ARG A 36 -3.37 -28.51 32.12
N LYS A 37 -3.67 -28.64 33.44
CA LYS A 37 -3.02 -27.87 34.49
C LYS A 37 -1.51 -28.19 34.58
N LYS A 38 -1.16 -29.48 34.63
CA LYS A 38 0.26 -29.93 34.66
C LYS A 38 1.07 -29.41 33.48
N VAL A 39 0.49 -29.44 32.29
CA VAL A 39 1.19 -28.96 31.08
C VAL A 39 1.33 -27.44 31.08
N ARG A 40 0.31 -26.67 31.53
CA ARG A 40 0.41 -25.21 31.67
C ARG A 40 1.48 -24.77 32.66
N GLU A 41 1.53 -25.44 33.86
CA GLU A 41 2.55 -25.14 34.85
C GLU A 41 3.97 -25.45 34.31
N ALA A 42 4.14 -26.52 33.52
CA ALA A 42 5.42 -26.83 32.88
C ALA A 42 5.80 -25.81 31.80
N ILE A 43 4.85 -25.30 31.04
CA ILE A 43 5.04 -24.24 30.05
C ILE A 43 5.52 -22.97 30.74
N ASP A 44 4.85 -22.55 31.81
CA ASP A 44 5.16 -21.35 32.57
C ASP A 44 6.55 -21.44 33.24
N MET A 45 6.86 -22.58 33.87
CA MET A 45 8.16 -22.83 34.50
C MET A 45 9.34 -22.78 33.53
N LEU A 46 9.15 -23.30 32.32
CA LEU A 46 10.21 -23.36 31.33
C LEU A 46 10.29 -22.08 30.47
N GLY A 47 9.33 -21.14 30.60
CA GLY A 47 9.21 -20.02 29.70
C GLY A 47 9.01 -20.46 28.24
N PHE A 48 8.38 -21.65 28.06
CA PHE A 48 8.12 -22.16 26.74
C PHE A 48 6.98 -21.38 26.09
N ILE A 49 7.26 -20.74 24.97
CA ILE A 49 6.24 -20.09 24.15
C ILE A 49 5.76 -21.14 23.14
N PRO A 50 4.51 -21.62 23.29
CA PRO A 50 3.96 -22.57 22.32
C PRO A 50 3.98 -21.94 20.94
N ASN A 51 4.63 -22.58 19.99
CA ASN A 51 4.42 -22.24 18.59
C ASN A 51 3.00 -22.75 18.23
N ILE A 52 2.03 -21.86 18.22
CA ILE A 52 0.62 -22.17 17.92
C ILE A 52 0.47 -22.83 16.54
N ASN A 53 1.54 -22.81 15.76
CA ASN A 53 1.62 -23.27 14.37
C ASN A 53 1.98 -24.76 14.19
N ASN A 54 2.12 -25.56 15.26
CA ASN A 54 2.38 -26.99 15.11
C ASN A 54 1.14 -27.72 14.57
N GLY A 55 1.04 -27.79 13.24
CA GLY A 55 0.07 -28.61 12.52
C GLY A 55 -0.99 -27.89 11.69
N GLN A 56 -1.07 -26.58 11.74
CA GLN A 56 -1.85 -25.83 10.74
C GLN A 56 -0.93 -25.48 9.57
N THR A 57 -1.18 -26.08 8.42
CA THR A 57 -0.61 -25.61 7.17
C THR A 57 -1.18 -24.21 6.87
N SER A 58 -0.42 -23.36 6.18
CA SER A 58 -0.90 -22.05 5.71
C SER A 58 -2.25 -22.15 4.99
N SER A 59 -2.59 -23.31 4.43
CA SER A 59 -3.87 -23.57 3.76
C SER A 59 -5.11 -23.45 4.67
N ASN A 60 -4.98 -23.60 6.00
CA ASN A 60 -6.09 -23.47 6.95
C ASN A 60 -6.14 -22.11 7.64
N SER A 61 -5.17 -21.25 7.42
CA SER A 61 -5.17 -19.90 7.95
C SER A 61 -6.25 -19.05 7.26
N LYS A 62 -6.92 -18.20 8.02
CA LYS A 62 -7.87 -17.19 7.52
C LYS A 62 -7.32 -15.77 7.67
N ILE A 63 -5.99 -15.64 7.66
CA ILE A 63 -5.31 -14.34 7.80
C ILE A 63 -4.54 -14.06 6.51
N VAL A 64 -4.72 -12.85 5.99
CA VAL A 64 -3.98 -12.28 4.85
C VAL A 64 -3.17 -11.09 5.35
N GLY A 65 -1.89 -11.04 4.98
CA GLY A 65 -1.04 -9.89 5.22
C GLY A 65 -1.24 -8.84 4.13
N LEU A 66 -1.23 -7.57 4.51
CA LEU A 66 -1.21 -6.45 3.59
C LEU A 66 -0.03 -5.56 3.96
N ILE A 67 0.94 -5.43 3.06
CA ILE A 67 2.10 -4.57 3.26
C ILE A 67 1.98 -3.34 2.37
N LEU A 68 1.89 -2.18 3.02
CA LEU A 68 1.70 -0.87 2.39
C LEU A 68 2.91 0.04 2.68
N PRO A 69 3.21 1.02 1.79
CA PRO A 69 4.35 1.91 1.99
C PRO A 69 4.20 2.82 3.20
N LEU A 70 3.07 3.51 3.34
CA LEU A 70 2.86 4.60 4.31
C LEU A 70 1.50 4.51 4.98
N ALA A 71 1.46 4.81 6.29
CA ALA A 71 0.24 4.87 7.08
C ALA A 71 -0.54 6.20 6.95
N GLN A 72 0.08 7.23 6.38
CA GLN A 72 -0.47 8.61 6.42
C GLN A 72 -1.12 9.05 5.10
N ASN A 73 -1.17 8.18 4.09
CA ASN A 73 -1.85 8.47 2.84
C ASN A 73 -3.21 7.76 2.80
N PRO A 74 -4.34 8.48 2.85
CA PRO A 74 -5.69 7.92 2.83
C PRO A 74 -6.02 7.08 1.60
N PHE A 75 -5.27 7.23 0.52
CA PHE A 75 -5.33 6.33 -0.62
C PHE A 75 -5.18 4.86 -0.18
N TYR A 76 -4.22 4.59 0.73
CA TYR A 76 -4.00 3.24 1.23
C TYR A 76 -5.07 2.76 2.21
N ASP A 77 -5.74 3.67 2.93
CA ASP A 77 -6.85 3.31 3.81
C ASP A 77 -8.06 2.81 3.01
N GLU A 78 -8.44 3.55 1.95
CA GLU A 78 -9.54 3.15 1.06
C GLU A 78 -9.22 1.86 0.29
N LEU A 79 -7.97 1.69 -0.15
CA LEU A 79 -7.50 0.48 -0.80
C LEU A 79 -7.56 -0.72 0.16
N ALA A 80 -7.08 -0.56 1.39
CA ALA A 80 -7.15 -1.58 2.42
C ALA A 80 -8.60 -1.98 2.72
N GLN A 81 -9.51 -1.01 2.82
CA GLN A 81 -10.94 -1.26 3.01
C GLN A 81 -11.52 -2.12 1.88
N GLY A 82 -11.19 -1.82 0.61
CA GLY A 82 -11.61 -2.63 -0.52
C GLY A 82 -11.14 -4.09 -0.43
N ILE A 83 -9.88 -4.30 -0.01
CA ILE A 83 -9.31 -5.63 0.22
C ILE A 83 -10.05 -6.33 1.36
N GLU A 84 -10.24 -5.67 2.51
CA GLU A 84 -10.91 -6.23 3.68
C GLU A 84 -12.35 -6.65 3.36
N ASP A 85 -13.12 -5.78 2.72
CA ASP A 85 -14.52 -6.06 2.35
C ASP A 85 -14.65 -7.22 1.38
N SER A 86 -13.71 -7.35 0.44
CA SER A 86 -13.65 -8.49 -0.48
C SER A 86 -13.36 -9.80 0.26
N LEU A 87 -12.30 -9.83 1.07
CA LEU A 87 -11.82 -11.01 1.77
C LEU A 87 -12.74 -11.45 2.92
N ALA A 88 -13.42 -10.51 3.58
CA ALA A 88 -14.31 -10.77 4.72
C ALA A 88 -15.50 -11.68 4.37
N LYS A 89 -15.97 -11.66 3.11
CA LYS A 89 -17.06 -12.52 2.62
C LYS A 89 -16.78 -14.00 2.78
N ASP A 90 -15.49 -14.38 2.63
CA ASP A 90 -15.02 -15.75 2.79
C ASP A 90 -14.38 -16.02 4.16
N GLY A 91 -14.60 -15.08 5.10
CA GLY A 91 -14.17 -15.21 6.50
C GLY A 91 -12.69 -14.93 6.74
N TYR A 92 -11.98 -14.33 5.78
CA TYR A 92 -10.60 -13.89 5.97
C TYR A 92 -10.54 -12.58 6.75
N ARG A 93 -9.39 -12.34 7.39
CA ARG A 93 -9.05 -11.08 8.08
C ARG A 93 -7.73 -10.56 7.54
N VAL A 94 -7.61 -9.24 7.43
CA VAL A 94 -6.41 -8.57 6.96
C VAL A 94 -5.63 -8.03 8.15
N LEU A 95 -4.31 -8.24 8.15
CA LEU A 95 -3.37 -7.60 9.07
C LEU A 95 -2.43 -6.72 8.27
N ILE A 96 -2.42 -5.42 8.58
CA ILE A 96 -1.68 -4.41 7.84
C ILE A 96 -0.32 -4.18 8.50
N GLY A 97 0.73 -4.18 7.69
CA GLY A 97 2.07 -3.72 8.04
C GLY A 97 2.51 -2.58 7.13
N TYR A 98 3.32 -1.67 7.64
CA TYR A 98 3.83 -0.54 6.86
C TYR A 98 5.33 -0.66 6.68
N SER A 99 5.79 -0.73 5.43
CA SER A 99 7.21 -0.83 5.08
C SER A 99 7.96 0.50 5.28
N ARG A 100 7.25 1.63 5.36
CA ARG A 100 7.82 2.98 5.43
C ARG A 100 8.76 3.29 4.26
N GLU A 101 8.51 2.64 3.11
CA GLU A 101 9.36 2.74 1.92
C GLU A 101 10.81 2.26 2.13
N ASP A 102 11.01 1.38 3.12
CA ASP A 102 12.28 0.78 3.49
C ASP A 102 12.26 -0.72 3.15
N GLU A 103 13.16 -1.15 2.26
CA GLU A 103 13.27 -2.55 1.82
C GLU A 103 13.58 -3.51 2.98
N ALA A 104 14.36 -3.06 3.98
CA ALA A 104 14.70 -3.90 5.12
C ALA A 104 13.49 -4.13 6.03
N ILE A 105 12.65 -3.11 6.22
CA ILE A 105 11.40 -3.22 6.98
C ILE A 105 10.41 -4.11 6.21
N GLU A 106 10.28 -3.92 4.89
CA GLU A 106 9.44 -4.77 4.04
C GLU A 106 9.83 -6.25 4.18
N LEU A 107 11.12 -6.55 4.08
CA LEU A 107 11.66 -7.90 4.23
C LEU A 107 11.37 -8.50 5.62
N GLN A 108 11.47 -7.69 6.70
CA GLN A 108 11.13 -8.13 8.05
C GLN A 108 9.64 -8.45 8.19
N LEU A 109 8.76 -7.61 7.62
CA LEU A 109 7.31 -7.84 7.62
C LEU A 109 6.96 -9.12 6.84
N LEU A 110 7.48 -9.27 5.64
CA LEU A 110 7.31 -10.45 4.80
C LEU A 110 7.73 -11.73 5.56
N THR A 111 8.91 -11.72 6.16
CA THR A 111 9.43 -12.87 6.92
C THR A 111 8.53 -13.17 8.12
N SER A 112 8.13 -12.16 8.88
CA SER A 112 7.27 -12.33 10.07
C SER A 112 5.90 -12.89 9.71
N MET A 113 5.28 -12.41 8.63
CA MET A 113 3.99 -12.90 8.15
C MET A 113 4.08 -14.34 7.65
N SER A 114 5.17 -14.69 6.96
CA SER A 114 5.42 -16.07 6.54
C SER A 114 5.58 -17.01 7.72
N ASP A 115 6.36 -16.62 8.73
CA ASP A 115 6.59 -17.43 9.94
C ASP A 115 5.31 -17.58 10.80
N ALA A 116 4.40 -16.59 10.72
CA ALA A 116 3.09 -16.62 11.37
C ALA A 116 2.01 -17.41 10.59
N ASN A 117 2.36 -18.10 9.50
CA ASN A 117 1.47 -18.88 8.65
C ASN A 117 0.28 -18.11 8.08
N PHE A 118 0.50 -16.92 7.57
CA PHE A 118 -0.52 -16.22 6.80
C PHE A 118 -0.91 -17.03 5.56
N ARG A 119 -2.17 -16.97 5.16
CA ARG A 119 -2.68 -17.66 3.97
C ARG A 119 -2.14 -17.06 2.69
N GLY A 120 -2.02 -15.74 2.67
CA GLY A 120 -1.47 -14.97 1.56
C GLY A 120 -0.95 -13.62 2.03
N ILE A 121 -0.18 -12.97 1.19
CA ILE A 121 0.37 -11.63 1.41
C ILE A 121 0.12 -10.80 0.17
N ILE A 122 -0.46 -9.62 0.35
CA ILE A 122 -0.60 -8.58 -0.67
C ILE A 122 0.43 -7.51 -0.34
N VAL A 123 1.25 -7.13 -1.30
CA VAL A 123 2.34 -6.17 -1.08
C VAL A 123 2.39 -5.09 -2.15
N THR A 124 2.64 -3.84 -1.72
CA THR A 124 3.12 -2.76 -2.59
C THR A 124 4.63 -2.75 -2.46
N PRO A 125 5.39 -3.32 -3.41
CA PRO A 125 6.82 -3.53 -3.26
C PRO A 125 7.59 -2.21 -3.25
N VAL A 126 8.58 -2.13 -2.36
CA VAL A 126 9.54 -1.01 -2.30
C VAL A 126 10.73 -1.27 -3.22
N GLY A 127 11.16 -2.52 -3.35
CA GLY A 127 12.31 -2.92 -4.16
C GLY A 127 12.16 -4.31 -4.79
N PRO A 128 13.18 -4.77 -5.53
CA PRO A 128 13.17 -6.08 -6.20
C PRO A 128 13.40 -7.22 -5.19
N ASN A 129 12.35 -7.67 -4.51
CA ASN A 129 12.42 -8.70 -3.46
C ASN A 129 12.25 -10.14 -3.97
N ASN A 130 12.62 -10.43 -5.21
CA ASN A 130 12.37 -11.69 -5.91
C ASN A 130 12.85 -12.94 -5.13
N GLN A 131 13.98 -12.88 -4.43
CA GLN A 131 14.51 -14.03 -3.66
C GLN A 131 13.69 -14.42 -2.42
N VAL A 132 12.91 -13.50 -1.87
CA VAL A 132 12.08 -13.76 -0.69
C VAL A 132 10.78 -14.44 -1.10
N PHE A 133 10.25 -14.08 -2.26
CA PHE A 133 8.98 -14.59 -2.76
C PHE A 133 9.06 -16.08 -3.15
N GLU A 134 10.20 -16.57 -3.65
CA GLU A 134 10.42 -17.99 -3.90
C GLU A 134 10.21 -18.85 -2.64
N LYS A 135 10.66 -18.35 -1.47
CA LYS A 135 10.49 -19.05 -0.18
C LYS A 135 9.02 -19.15 0.27
N PHE A 136 8.15 -18.25 -0.21
CA PHE A 136 6.73 -18.30 0.13
C PHE A 136 5.98 -19.33 -0.68
N ILE A 137 6.37 -19.56 -1.95
CA ILE A 137 5.82 -20.61 -2.80
C ILE A 137 6.02 -21.97 -2.13
N ASP A 138 7.21 -22.24 -1.61
CA ASP A 138 7.53 -23.48 -0.88
C ASP A 138 6.69 -23.68 0.38
N ARG A 139 6.23 -22.60 1.00
CA ARG A 139 5.39 -22.63 2.22
C ARG A 139 3.89 -22.60 1.93
N ASN A 140 3.48 -22.64 0.66
CA ASN A 140 2.09 -22.51 0.22
C ASN A 140 1.41 -21.19 0.68
N VAL A 141 2.18 -20.11 0.80
CA VAL A 141 1.71 -18.74 1.00
C VAL A 141 1.58 -18.08 -0.36
N ARG A 142 0.40 -17.56 -0.69
CA ARG A 142 0.18 -16.83 -1.94
C ARG A 142 0.65 -15.40 -1.81
N VAL A 143 1.28 -14.87 -2.86
CA VAL A 143 1.73 -13.47 -2.91
C VAL A 143 1.15 -12.79 -4.12
N SER A 144 0.58 -11.60 -3.94
CA SER A 144 0.04 -10.77 -5.01
C SER A 144 0.53 -9.33 -4.87
N TYR A 145 0.65 -8.61 -5.98
CA TYR A 145 1.25 -7.29 -6.02
C TYR A 145 0.25 -6.17 -6.28
N LEU A 146 0.38 -5.09 -5.52
CA LEU A 146 -0.27 -3.81 -5.76
C LEU A 146 0.71 -2.88 -6.49
N SER A 147 1.14 -3.30 -7.67
CA SER A 147 1.95 -2.47 -8.56
C SER A 147 2.03 -3.11 -9.94
N GLN A 148 2.46 -2.34 -10.93
CA GLN A 148 2.76 -2.89 -12.24
C GLN A 148 4.09 -3.62 -12.16
N THR A 149 4.05 -4.94 -12.36
CA THR A 149 5.23 -5.79 -12.43
C THR A 149 5.24 -6.43 -13.81
N ASP A 150 6.07 -5.91 -14.70
CA ASP A 150 6.25 -6.48 -16.04
C ASP A 150 7.06 -7.79 -16.01
N GLU A 151 7.64 -8.14 -14.85
CA GLU A 151 8.65 -9.19 -14.72
C GLU A 151 8.16 -10.47 -14.00
N GLU A 152 6.93 -10.49 -13.44
CA GLU A 152 6.47 -11.62 -12.61
C GLU A 152 5.23 -12.32 -13.20
N PRO A 153 5.42 -13.14 -14.27
CA PRO A 153 4.29 -13.81 -14.93
C PRO A 153 3.56 -14.84 -14.04
N ASN A 154 4.14 -15.21 -12.91
CA ASN A 154 3.64 -16.27 -12.02
C ASN A 154 2.87 -15.74 -10.80
N GLN A 155 2.45 -14.47 -10.79
CA GLN A 155 1.74 -13.86 -9.67
C GLN A 155 0.66 -12.92 -10.16
N CYS A 156 -0.44 -12.82 -9.40
CA CYS A 156 -1.48 -11.83 -9.69
C CYS A 156 -1.02 -10.42 -9.30
N SER A 157 -1.41 -9.44 -10.12
CA SER A 157 -1.18 -8.03 -9.79
C SER A 157 -2.37 -7.15 -10.14
N VAL A 158 -2.55 -6.09 -9.35
CA VAL A 158 -3.48 -5.01 -9.64
C VAL A 158 -2.71 -3.70 -9.57
N SER A 159 -2.82 -2.89 -10.59
CA SER A 159 -2.09 -1.63 -10.70
C SER A 159 -2.92 -0.54 -11.36
N ILE A 160 -2.37 0.67 -11.39
CA ILE A 160 -2.85 1.79 -12.19
C ILE A 160 -1.81 2.12 -13.25
N ASP A 161 -2.28 2.55 -14.41
CA ASP A 161 -1.42 3.13 -15.43
C ASP A 161 -0.95 4.53 -14.99
N GLN A 162 0.19 4.57 -14.28
CA GLN A 162 0.76 5.80 -13.73
C GLN A 162 1.26 6.74 -14.83
N VAL A 163 1.79 6.19 -15.93
CA VAL A 163 2.23 6.97 -17.09
C VAL A 163 1.02 7.69 -17.71
N ARG A 164 -0.06 6.96 -17.94
CA ARG A 164 -1.31 7.55 -18.42
C ARG A 164 -1.86 8.58 -17.45
N GLY A 165 -1.78 8.35 -16.14
CA GLY A 165 -2.22 9.30 -15.11
C GLY A 165 -1.48 10.62 -15.17
N GLY A 166 -0.16 10.57 -15.26
CA GLY A 166 0.66 11.78 -15.46
C GLY A 166 0.32 12.50 -16.76
N TYR A 167 0.17 11.74 -17.85
CA TYR A 167 -0.18 12.30 -19.15
C TYR A 167 -1.52 13.04 -19.13
N ILE A 168 -2.62 12.40 -18.68
CA ILE A 168 -3.95 13.03 -18.68
C ILE A 168 -4.04 14.24 -17.75
N GLY A 169 -3.31 14.22 -16.62
CA GLY A 169 -3.25 15.36 -15.70
C GLY A 169 -2.64 16.59 -16.35
N LEU A 170 -1.49 16.45 -17.02
CA LEU A 170 -0.88 17.55 -17.72
C LEU A 170 -1.69 17.98 -18.96
N GLU A 171 -2.21 17.03 -19.74
CA GLU A 171 -3.12 17.29 -20.86
C GLU A 171 -4.32 18.14 -20.43
N TYR A 172 -4.93 17.82 -19.28
CA TYR A 172 -6.06 18.55 -18.73
C TYR A 172 -5.67 20.03 -18.46
N LEU A 173 -4.55 20.27 -17.76
CA LEU A 173 -4.07 21.62 -17.49
C LEU A 173 -3.72 22.39 -18.78
N ALA A 174 -3.08 21.72 -19.74
CA ALA A 174 -2.74 22.32 -21.02
C ALA A 174 -4.00 22.73 -21.82
N LYS A 175 -5.06 21.92 -21.81
CA LYS A 175 -6.35 22.21 -22.45
C LYS A 175 -7.09 23.39 -21.79
N LEU A 176 -6.86 23.63 -20.50
CA LEU A 176 -7.34 24.83 -19.79
C LEU A 176 -6.54 26.11 -20.15
N GLY A 177 -5.50 26.02 -20.99
CA GLY A 177 -4.71 27.15 -21.45
C GLY A 177 -3.45 27.42 -20.62
N HIS A 178 -3.12 26.60 -19.63
CA HIS A 178 -1.90 26.76 -18.82
C HIS A 178 -0.66 26.45 -19.66
N LYS A 179 0.32 27.35 -19.64
CA LYS A 179 1.56 27.24 -20.43
C LYS A 179 2.80 26.99 -19.59
N LYS A 180 2.80 27.42 -18.33
CA LYS A 180 3.87 27.20 -17.36
C LYS A 180 3.33 26.35 -16.23
N ILE A 181 3.74 25.10 -16.20
CA ILE A 181 3.26 24.13 -15.22
C ILE A 181 4.43 23.66 -14.36
N LEU A 182 4.23 23.70 -13.05
CA LEU A 182 5.17 23.16 -12.07
C LEU A 182 4.72 21.75 -11.65
N TRP A 183 5.58 20.75 -11.85
CA TRP A 183 5.42 19.45 -11.26
C TRP A 183 6.02 19.43 -9.85
N ALA A 184 5.18 19.34 -8.82
CA ALA A 184 5.60 19.16 -7.45
C ALA A 184 5.69 17.67 -7.14
N SER A 185 6.89 17.10 -7.35
CA SER A 185 7.14 15.66 -7.22
C SER A 185 7.34 15.20 -5.77
N GLY A 186 7.20 13.91 -5.54
CA GLY A 186 7.75 13.25 -4.36
C GLY A 186 9.26 12.94 -4.49
N PRO A 187 9.86 12.33 -3.46
CA PRO A 187 11.25 11.89 -3.49
C PRO A 187 11.56 10.99 -4.68
N SER A 188 12.81 11.02 -5.17
CA SER A 188 13.23 10.31 -6.40
C SER A 188 13.15 8.78 -6.32
N HIS A 189 13.14 8.21 -5.13
CA HIS A 189 12.98 6.77 -4.92
C HIS A 189 11.53 6.28 -5.10
N HIS A 190 10.56 7.20 -5.18
CA HIS A 190 9.15 6.88 -5.43
C HIS A 190 8.93 6.44 -6.88
N HIS A 191 8.91 5.13 -7.13
CA HIS A 191 8.77 4.57 -8.48
C HIS A 191 7.49 5.05 -9.19
N GLN A 192 6.36 5.09 -8.50
CA GLN A 192 5.08 5.55 -9.07
C GLN A 192 5.13 7.04 -9.48
N SER A 193 5.78 7.91 -8.67
CA SER A 193 5.97 9.31 -9.01
C SER A 193 6.84 9.48 -10.27
N ASN A 194 7.87 8.65 -10.42
CA ASN A 194 8.72 8.65 -11.60
C ASN A 194 7.96 8.21 -12.86
N GLN A 195 7.09 7.21 -12.77
CA GLN A 195 6.23 6.81 -13.88
C GLN A 195 5.23 7.92 -14.28
N ARG A 196 4.62 8.61 -13.30
CA ARG A 196 3.79 9.80 -13.57
C ARG A 196 4.58 10.86 -14.33
N PHE A 197 5.83 11.12 -13.91
CA PHE A 197 6.70 12.09 -14.55
C PHE A 197 7.00 11.76 -16.02
N VAL A 198 7.13 10.50 -16.38
CA VAL A 198 7.25 10.06 -17.79
C VAL A 198 6.05 10.55 -18.60
N GLY A 199 4.84 10.29 -18.13
CA GLY A 199 3.61 10.72 -18.80
C GLY A 199 3.46 12.25 -18.85
N ILE A 200 3.81 12.94 -17.77
CA ILE A 200 3.84 14.40 -17.67
C ILE A 200 4.76 15.01 -18.74
N THR A 201 5.98 14.46 -18.87
CA THR A 201 6.97 14.93 -19.86
C THR A 201 6.47 14.72 -21.29
N GLN A 202 5.87 13.57 -21.59
CA GLN A 202 5.28 13.27 -22.90
C GLN A 202 4.19 14.30 -23.27
N ALA A 203 3.27 14.57 -22.33
CA ALA A 203 2.21 15.55 -22.54
C ALA A 203 2.76 16.96 -22.65
N ALA A 204 3.76 17.36 -21.84
CA ALA A 204 4.39 18.67 -21.92
C ALA A 204 4.99 18.92 -23.31
N GLN A 205 5.68 17.95 -23.87
CA GLN A 205 6.22 18.02 -25.23
C GLN A 205 5.11 18.15 -26.28
N GLN A 206 4.06 17.34 -26.16
CA GLN A 206 2.97 17.31 -27.14
C GLN A 206 2.17 18.62 -27.16
N PHE A 207 1.91 19.23 -25.99
CA PHE A 207 1.10 20.44 -25.86
C PHE A 207 1.92 21.75 -25.82
N GLY A 208 3.25 21.66 -25.92
CA GLY A 208 4.14 22.82 -25.88
C GLY A 208 4.10 23.55 -24.53
N VAL A 209 4.04 22.83 -23.43
CA VAL A 209 4.01 23.36 -22.06
C VAL A 209 5.44 23.51 -21.54
N GLU A 210 5.75 24.65 -20.95
CA GLU A 210 6.97 24.86 -20.16
C GLU A 210 6.80 24.14 -18.81
N LEU A 211 7.56 23.06 -18.60
CA LEU A 211 7.51 22.22 -17.41
C LEU A 211 8.69 22.53 -16.51
N ASP A 212 8.43 22.98 -15.28
CA ASP A 212 9.41 23.06 -14.19
C ASP A 212 9.14 21.97 -13.16
N VAL A 213 10.15 21.63 -12.36
CA VAL A 213 10.08 20.55 -11.36
C VAL A 213 10.60 21.06 -10.02
N ILE A 214 9.86 20.69 -8.97
CA ILE A 214 10.29 20.85 -7.58
C ILE A 214 10.03 19.56 -6.83
N THR A 215 10.95 19.16 -5.94
CA THR A 215 10.85 17.91 -5.21
C THR A 215 10.54 18.15 -3.75
N ALA A 216 9.46 17.60 -3.25
CA ALA A 216 9.10 17.58 -1.83
C ALA A 216 9.89 16.53 -1.06
N ALA A 217 10.07 16.73 0.23
CA ALA A 217 10.71 15.76 1.11
C ALA A 217 9.87 14.48 1.30
N SER A 218 8.52 14.61 1.23
CA SER A 218 7.57 13.50 1.29
C SER A 218 6.29 13.88 0.53
N LEU A 219 5.44 12.89 0.22
CA LEU A 219 4.12 13.09 -0.39
C LEU A 219 3.04 13.25 0.70
N ASP A 220 3.23 14.20 1.62
CA ASP A 220 2.31 14.49 2.70
C ASP A 220 1.93 15.99 2.77
N PHE A 221 0.92 16.30 3.59
CA PHE A 221 0.40 17.64 3.76
C PHE A 221 1.44 18.64 4.30
N ILE A 222 2.26 18.19 5.26
CA ILE A 222 3.29 19.05 5.90
C ILE A 222 4.37 19.42 4.88
N SER A 223 4.81 18.45 4.09
CA SER A 223 5.78 18.69 3.00
C SER A 223 5.23 19.64 1.95
N GLY A 224 3.92 19.61 1.68
CA GLY A 224 3.26 20.60 0.80
C GLY A 224 3.31 22.01 1.37
N GLU A 225 2.99 22.18 2.66
CA GLU A 225 3.10 23.50 3.32
C GLU A 225 4.55 24.02 3.34
N GLN A 226 5.52 23.14 3.54
CA GLN A 226 6.95 23.51 3.55
C GLN A 226 7.49 23.87 2.15
N LEU A 227 6.95 23.23 1.11
CA LEU A 227 7.34 23.47 -0.28
C LEU A 227 6.81 24.79 -0.84
N ALA A 228 5.63 25.21 -0.40
CA ALA A 228 4.94 26.38 -0.95
C ALA A 228 5.72 27.72 -0.87
N PRO A 229 6.46 28.05 0.22
CA PRO A 229 7.34 29.22 0.26
C PRO A 229 8.42 29.20 -0.83
N GLU A 230 9.01 28.03 -1.11
CA GLU A 230 10.02 27.89 -2.16
C GLU A 230 9.42 28.16 -3.55
N ILE A 231 8.21 27.67 -3.81
CA ILE A 231 7.50 27.96 -5.07
C ILE A 231 7.33 29.46 -5.29
N ILE A 232 6.98 30.20 -4.23
CA ILE A 232 6.80 31.66 -4.30
C ILE A 232 8.13 32.38 -4.54
N THR A 233 9.22 31.93 -3.96
CA THR A 233 10.52 32.62 -4.01
C THR A 233 11.34 32.29 -5.25
N ARG A 234 11.00 31.26 -6.03
CA ARG A 234 11.70 30.89 -7.26
C ARG A 234 11.53 31.90 -8.40
N GLY A 235 10.53 32.79 -8.34
CA GLY A 235 10.27 33.79 -9.38
C GLY A 235 8.78 34.00 -9.62
N PRO A 236 8.37 34.35 -10.84
CA PRO A 236 6.96 34.44 -11.18
C PRO A 236 6.26 33.09 -10.95
N LEU A 237 5.07 33.15 -10.33
CA LEU A 237 4.28 31.93 -10.11
C LEU A 237 3.98 31.22 -11.44
N PRO A 238 4.00 29.89 -11.47
CA PRO A 238 3.54 29.12 -12.63
C PRO A 238 2.03 29.32 -12.82
N ASP A 239 1.53 28.96 -14.00
CA ASP A 239 0.10 29.01 -14.29
C ASP A 239 -0.67 27.98 -13.49
N ALA A 240 -0.06 26.81 -13.32
CA ALA A 240 -0.62 25.73 -12.55
C ALA A 240 0.48 24.90 -11.84
N ILE A 241 0.08 24.25 -10.76
CA ILE A 241 0.85 23.21 -10.09
C ILE A 241 0.14 21.88 -10.32
N PHE A 242 0.89 20.88 -10.77
CA PHE A 242 0.48 19.48 -10.71
C PHE A 242 1.20 18.86 -9.53
N ALA A 243 0.49 18.55 -8.45
CA ALA A 243 1.05 17.97 -7.25
C ALA A 243 1.16 16.44 -7.36
N GLY A 244 2.20 15.87 -6.78
CA GLY A 244 2.49 14.45 -6.79
C GLY A 244 1.37 13.59 -6.19
N ASN A 245 0.62 14.15 -5.22
CA ASN A 245 -0.63 13.59 -4.72
C ASN A 245 -1.52 14.68 -4.10
N ASP A 246 -2.73 14.30 -3.67
CA ASP A 246 -3.69 15.23 -3.07
C ASP A 246 -3.19 15.82 -1.75
N ALA A 247 -2.53 15.04 -0.91
CA ALA A 247 -2.03 15.53 0.37
C ALA A 247 -1.01 16.65 0.18
N LEU A 248 -0.06 16.49 -0.75
CA LEU A 248 0.91 17.51 -1.12
C LEU A 248 0.21 18.75 -1.69
N GLY A 249 -0.73 18.56 -2.62
CA GLY A 249 -1.51 19.63 -3.24
C GLY A 249 -2.29 20.45 -2.22
N LEU A 250 -2.96 19.79 -1.29
CA LEU A 250 -3.71 20.45 -0.22
C LEU A 250 -2.82 21.22 0.76
N GLY A 251 -1.63 20.70 1.07
CA GLY A 251 -0.63 21.41 1.87
C GLY A 251 -0.18 22.70 1.19
N ILE A 252 0.13 22.65 -0.12
CA ILE A 252 0.46 23.84 -0.93
C ILE A 252 -0.70 24.84 -0.93
N MET A 253 -1.92 24.38 -1.18
CA MET A 253 -3.11 25.26 -1.21
C MET A 253 -3.39 25.90 0.15
N ASN A 254 -3.20 25.18 1.25
CA ASN A 254 -3.37 25.71 2.60
C ASN A 254 -2.37 26.85 2.88
N TYR A 255 -1.12 26.69 2.50
CA TYR A 255 -0.13 27.77 2.62
C TYR A 255 -0.48 28.97 1.74
N PHE A 256 -0.88 28.75 0.49
CA PHE A 256 -1.31 29.84 -0.42
C PHE A 256 -2.49 30.62 0.16
N HIS A 257 -3.46 29.92 0.73
CA HIS A 257 -4.58 30.59 1.42
C HIS A 257 -4.09 31.48 2.58
N LYS A 258 -3.15 31.00 3.41
CA LYS A 258 -2.58 31.76 4.54
C LYS A 258 -1.88 33.05 4.10
N VAL A 259 -1.25 33.06 2.92
CA VAL A 259 -0.52 34.23 2.39
C VAL A 259 -1.31 35.03 1.36
N GLY A 260 -2.58 34.69 1.14
CA GLY A 260 -3.49 35.45 0.26
C GLY A 260 -3.30 35.20 -1.23
N ILE A 261 -2.72 34.06 -1.65
CA ILE A 261 -2.65 33.66 -3.06
C ILE A 261 -3.91 32.88 -3.41
N PRO A 262 -4.80 33.40 -4.27
CA PRO A 262 -6.05 32.73 -4.57
C PRO A 262 -5.87 31.54 -5.51
N VAL A 263 -6.43 30.38 -5.11
CA VAL A 263 -6.58 29.19 -5.95
C VAL A 263 -8.07 29.05 -6.28
N PRO A 264 -8.47 28.93 -7.56
CA PRO A 264 -7.66 28.89 -8.79
C PRO A 264 -7.37 30.26 -9.39
N GLY A 265 -7.79 31.37 -8.76
CA GLY A 265 -7.81 32.70 -9.36
C GLY A 265 -6.44 33.21 -9.86
N GLN A 266 -5.36 32.91 -9.15
CA GLN A 266 -4.00 33.28 -9.53
C GLN A 266 -3.18 32.08 -10.02
N ILE A 267 -3.42 30.90 -9.46
CA ILE A 267 -2.72 29.68 -9.78
C ILE A 267 -3.68 28.48 -9.65
N SER A 268 -3.71 27.62 -10.65
CA SER A 268 -4.45 26.36 -10.58
C SER A 268 -3.65 25.29 -9.84
N VAL A 269 -4.33 24.40 -9.12
CA VAL A 269 -3.69 23.23 -8.48
C VAL A 269 -4.45 21.96 -8.86
N LEU A 270 -3.72 20.98 -9.40
CA LEU A 270 -4.18 19.64 -9.71
C LEU A 270 -3.52 18.66 -8.77
N GLY A 271 -4.30 17.79 -8.13
CA GLY A 271 -3.82 16.70 -7.28
C GLY A 271 -3.75 15.34 -8.01
N TYR A 272 -3.53 14.31 -7.22
CA TYR A 272 -3.50 12.92 -7.64
C TYR A 272 -3.94 12.04 -6.45
N ASP A 273 -4.71 11.00 -6.67
CA ASP A 273 -5.25 9.96 -5.79
C ASP A 273 -6.80 10.00 -5.68
N ASN A 274 -7.41 11.18 -5.62
CA ASN A 274 -8.83 11.41 -5.35
C ASN A 274 -9.25 10.93 -3.94
N VAL A 275 -8.48 11.33 -2.93
CA VAL A 275 -8.82 11.00 -1.54
C VAL A 275 -10.06 11.77 -1.04
N ALA A 276 -10.79 11.21 -0.08
CA ALA A 276 -12.10 11.76 0.36
C ALA A 276 -12.04 13.23 0.82
N TYR A 277 -10.98 13.65 1.51
CA TYR A 277 -10.87 15.05 1.95
C TYR A 277 -10.48 16.05 0.86
N ALA A 278 -10.09 15.59 -0.34
CA ALA A 278 -9.87 16.48 -1.49
C ALA A 278 -11.17 17.17 -1.92
N GLU A 279 -12.30 16.50 -1.78
CA GLU A 279 -13.63 17.07 -2.08
C GLU A 279 -14.09 18.06 -1.02
N SER A 280 -13.81 17.79 0.27
CA SER A 280 -14.25 18.60 1.40
C SER A 280 -13.28 19.72 1.78
N ALA A 281 -12.20 19.93 1.03
CA ALA A 281 -11.27 21.03 1.24
C ALA A 281 -11.94 22.40 1.04
N LEU A 282 -11.38 23.47 1.64
CA LEU A 282 -11.89 24.85 1.51
C LEU A 282 -12.10 25.25 0.04
N VAL A 283 -11.17 24.90 -0.82
CA VAL A 283 -11.33 24.88 -2.28
C VAL A 283 -11.22 23.41 -2.70
N PRO A 284 -12.33 22.78 -3.13
CA PRO A 284 -12.32 21.37 -3.54
C PRO A 284 -11.27 21.10 -4.62
N LEU A 285 -10.39 20.12 -4.36
CA LEU A 285 -9.22 19.85 -5.21
C LEU A 285 -9.60 19.00 -6.43
N THR A 286 -9.34 19.55 -7.63
CA THR A 286 -9.32 18.80 -8.89
C THR A 286 -8.18 17.80 -8.84
N THR A 287 -8.41 16.53 -9.23
CA THR A 287 -7.42 15.47 -9.03
C THR A 287 -7.51 14.37 -10.09
N VAL A 288 -6.44 13.61 -10.24
CA VAL A 288 -6.43 12.37 -11.02
C VAL A 288 -6.83 11.22 -10.11
N SER A 289 -7.97 10.59 -10.38
CA SER A 289 -8.49 9.49 -9.57
C SER A 289 -7.83 8.16 -9.92
N GLN A 290 -7.47 7.40 -8.89
CA GLN A 290 -6.95 6.05 -8.96
C GLN A 290 -7.97 4.98 -8.55
N THR A 291 -9.17 5.36 -8.10
CA THR A 291 -10.21 4.44 -7.61
C THR A 291 -9.71 3.40 -6.58
N PRO A 292 -9.14 3.83 -5.43
CA PRO A 292 -8.41 2.94 -4.51
C PRO A 292 -9.26 1.80 -3.96
N TYR A 293 -10.52 2.04 -3.62
CA TYR A 293 -11.41 1.00 -3.14
C TYR A 293 -11.60 -0.13 -4.17
N GLN A 294 -11.81 0.22 -5.45
CA GLN A 294 -12.01 -0.78 -6.52
C GLN A 294 -10.72 -1.56 -6.81
N LEU A 295 -9.56 -0.90 -6.73
CA LEU A 295 -8.26 -1.58 -6.78
C LEU A 295 -8.15 -2.64 -5.68
N GLY A 296 -8.43 -2.25 -4.45
CA GLY A 296 -8.38 -3.13 -3.30
C GLY A 296 -9.36 -4.29 -3.41
N TRP A 297 -10.60 -4.00 -3.78
CA TRP A 297 -11.64 -5.01 -4.00
C TRP A 297 -11.22 -6.04 -5.07
N THR A 298 -10.67 -5.58 -6.18
CA THR A 298 -10.19 -6.45 -7.27
C THR A 298 -9.04 -7.32 -6.81
N MET A 299 -8.07 -6.75 -6.07
CA MET A 299 -6.96 -7.50 -5.51
C MET A 299 -7.43 -8.59 -4.52
N GLY A 300 -8.38 -8.25 -3.63
CA GLY A 300 -8.94 -9.23 -2.70
C GLY A 300 -9.63 -10.40 -3.41
N ASN A 301 -10.39 -10.13 -4.48
CA ASN A 301 -11.02 -11.18 -5.30
C ASN A 301 -9.99 -12.05 -6.03
N GLN A 302 -8.91 -11.46 -6.57
CA GLN A 302 -7.82 -12.23 -7.18
C GLN A 302 -7.15 -13.14 -6.15
N MET A 303 -6.89 -12.65 -4.95
CA MET A 303 -6.32 -13.45 -3.86
C MET A 303 -7.23 -14.62 -3.47
N LEU A 304 -8.56 -14.42 -3.40
CA LEU A 304 -9.52 -15.50 -3.16
C LEU A 304 -9.47 -16.56 -4.28
N ALA A 305 -9.40 -16.11 -5.53
CA ALA A 305 -9.28 -17.03 -6.67
C ALA A 305 -7.99 -17.87 -6.59
N GLU A 306 -6.89 -17.30 -6.12
CA GLU A 306 -5.66 -18.05 -5.87
C GLU A 306 -5.77 -19.06 -4.73
N PHE A 307 -6.57 -18.76 -3.69
CA PHE A 307 -6.80 -19.70 -2.59
C PHE A 307 -7.60 -20.94 -3.00
N ASP A 308 -8.54 -20.76 -3.92
CA ASP A 308 -9.42 -21.83 -4.40
C ASP A 308 -8.81 -22.62 -5.58
N ALA A 309 -7.66 -22.18 -6.08
CA ALA A 309 -7.02 -22.78 -7.24
C ALA A 309 -6.61 -24.22 -7.00
N LYS A 310 -7.48 -25.14 -7.34
CA LYS A 310 -7.13 -26.51 -7.73
C LYS A 310 -6.40 -26.42 -9.08
N ALA A 311 -5.25 -27.02 -9.23
CA ALA A 311 -4.35 -27.02 -10.38
C ALA A 311 -4.92 -26.36 -11.67
N GLY A 312 -4.47 -25.14 -11.99
CA GLY A 312 -4.87 -24.44 -13.22
C GLY A 312 -5.23 -22.95 -13.06
N HIS A 313 -4.88 -22.30 -11.93
CA HIS A 313 -5.03 -20.83 -11.82
C HIS A 313 -4.17 -20.11 -12.87
N VAL A 314 -4.81 -19.22 -13.62
CA VAL A 314 -4.12 -18.32 -14.54
C VAL A 314 -3.92 -16.99 -13.82
N HIS A 315 -2.66 -16.62 -13.61
CA HIS A 315 -2.35 -15.32 -13.02
C HIS A 315 -2.83 -14.18 -13.90
N GLN A 316 -3.36 -13.15 -13.29
CA GLN A 316 -3.95 -11.99 -13.98
C GLN A 316 -3.26 -10.71 -13.55
N HIS A 317 -2.98 -9.85 -14.53
CA HIS A 317 -2.48 -8.50 -14.33
C HIS A 317 -3.58 -7.51 -14.72
N VAL A 318 -4.22 -6.89 -13.73
CA VAL A 318 -5.31 -5.93 -13.97
C VAL A 318 -4.75 -4.52 -13.83
N VAL A 319 -4.86 -3.74 -14.92
CA VAL A 319 -4.40 -2.35 -14.96
C VAL A 319 -5.61 -1.42 -15.07
N PHE A 320 -5.84 -0.65 -14.04
CA PHE A 320 -6.90 0.36 -14.01
C PHE A 320 -6.46 1.62 -14.77
N GLN A 321 -7.42 2.28 -15.41
CA GLN A 321 -7.17 3.54 -16.10
C GLN A 321 -7.55 4.72 -15.20
N PRO A 322 -6.62 5.68 -15.00
CA PRO A 322 -6.90 6.88 -14.22
C PRO A 322 -7.87 7.82 -14.95
N GLN A 323 -8.58 8.66 -14.17
CA GLN A 323 -9.56 9.62 -14.68
C GLN A 323 -9.39 10.96 -13.97
N ILE A 324 -9.69 12.07 -14.67
CA ILE A 324 -9.77 13.40 -14.06
C ILE A 324 -11.10 13.54 -13.32
N ILE A 325 -11.02 13.99 -12.07
CA ILE A 325 -12.17 14.44 -11.28
C ILE A 325 -12.05 15.95 -11.13
N GLU A 326 -12.80 16.66 -11.95
CA GLU A 326 -12.80 18.11 -11.97
C GLU A 326 -13.57 18.69 -10.77
N ARG A 327 -12.96 19.66 -10.08
CA ARG A 327 -13.52 20.40 -8.96
C ARG A 327 -13.19 21.90 -9.08
N ALA A 328 -12.95 22.58 -7.96
CA ALA A 328 -12.85 24.04 -7.92
C ALA A 328 -11.41 24.58 -7.94
N SER A 329 -10.37 23.74 -7.83
CA SER A 329 -8.98 24.20 -7.69
C SER A 329 -8.28 24.51 -9.02
N THR A 330 -8.95 24.30 -10.14
CA THR A 330 -8.45 24.60 -11.48
C THR A 330 -9.44 25.50 -12.24
N SER A 331 -8.95 26.38 -13.10
CA SER A 331 -9.79 27.24 -13.94
C SER A 331 -9.16 27.43 -15.31
N GLN A 332 -9.99 27.82 -16.28
CA GLN A 332 -9.53 28.20 -17.61
C GLN A 332 -8.66 29.44 -17.54
N ARG A 333 -7.57 29.44 -18.28
CA ARG A 333 -6.69 30.60 -18.44
C ARG A 333 -6.84 31.16 -19.87
N PHE A 334 -7.12 32.46 -19.97
CA PHE A 334 -7.32 33.16 -21.23
C PHE A 334 -6.07 33.93 -21.65
#